data_a9fde1294ecf1fd0e840b833e5cf1680
#
_entry.id   a9fde1294ecf1fd0e840b833e5cf1680
#
_cell.length_a   1.000
_cell.length_b   1.000
_cell.length_c   1.000
_cell.angle_alpha   90.00
_cell.angle_beta   90.00
_cell.angle_gamma   90.00
#
_symmetry.space_group_name_H-M   'P 1'
#
loop_
_entity.id
_entity.type
_entity.pdbx_description
1 polymer ?
#
loop_
_entity_poly.entity_id
_entity_poly.type
_entity_poly.pdbx_seq_one_letter_code
_entity_poly.pdbx_strand_id
1 'polypeptide(L)'
;MQKKSFLKIYGLIPFLLIAFISAFVDLGHKIIIQNTIYKAYEGSEQLFLNVIVNALILLPFILMLSPSGFLADKYPKNIIMKISTIFNVILTSIICICYYSGAFWMAFIFTFIMGAQAAIYSPSKYGFIKELVGKDFLAMGNGVINAVSIVAILAGMALFSLSFESLYSSTYNQTDEILKEVAPLGIVLILFSCIEVFFAWRLPKLKQTN
;
A
#
# COMPACT_ATOMS: atom_id res chain seq x y z
N MET A 1 18.82 -35.49 -2.61
CA MET A 1 18.26 -34.24 -2.04
C MET A 1 17.09 -33.77 -2.92
N GLN A 2 15.85 -33.88 -2.45
CA GLN A 2 14.70 -33.36 -3.19
C GLN A 2 14.85 -31.83 -3.30
N LYS A 3 14.99 -31.30 -4.52
CA LYS A 3 14.88 -29.86 -4.79
C LYS A 3 13.50 -29.39 -4.33
N LYS A 4 13.40 -28.74 -3.17
CA LYS A 4 12.14 -28.08 -2.76
C LYS A 4 11.75 -27.11 -3.86
N SER A 5 10.60 -27.29 -4.46
CA SER A 5 10.07 -26.34 -5.44
C SER A 5 9.77 -25.02 -4.71
N PHE A 6 10.26 -23.89 -5.22
CA PHE A 6 10.08 -22.55 -4.64
C PHE A 6 8.60 -22.27 -4.30
N LEU A 7 7.69 -22.57 -5.22
CA LEU A 7 6.25 -22.32 -5.04
C LEU A 7 5.59 -23.20 -3.97
N LYS A 8 6.24 -24.29 -3.51
CA LYS A 8 5.74 -25.17 -2.44
C LYS A 8 6.19 -24.74 -1.04
N ILE A 9 6.89 -23.62 -0.91
CA ILE A 9 7.30 -23.09 0.40
C ILE A 9 6.05 -22.61 1.14
N TYR A 10 5.80 -23.22 2.31
CA TYR A 10 4.66 -22.85 3.14
C TYR A 10 4.73 -21.38 3.57
N GLY A 11 3.65 -20.64 3.37
CA GLY A 11 3.57 -19.21 3.67
C GLY A 11 4.00 -18.26 2.53
N LEU A 12 4.58 -18.78 1.43
CA LEU A 12 5.00 -17.94 0.31
C LEU A 12 3.80 -17.28 -0.39
N ILE A 13 2.77 -18.03 -0.71
CA ILE A 13 1.57 -17.51 -1.40
C ILE A 13 0.87 -16.43 -0.56
N PRO A 14 0.50 -16.67 0.72
CA PRO A 14 -0.05 -15.61 1.56
C PRO A 14 0.83 -14.37 1.62
N PHE A 15 2.14 -14.53 1.72
CA PHE A 15 3.08 -13.43 1.76
C PHE A 15 3.07 -12.61 0.45
N LEU A 16 3.06 -13.26 -0.71
CA LEU A 16 3.00 -12.57 -2.01
C LEU A 16 1.66 -11.83 -2.19
N LEU A 17 0.55 -12.42 -1.70
CA LEU A 17 -0.75 -11.77 -1.73
C LEU A 17 -0.80 -10.53 -0.84
N ILE A 18 -0.20 -10.56 0.34
CA ILE A 18 -0.05 -9.38 1.20
C ILE A 18 0.76 -8.30 0.48
N ALA A 19 1.91 -8.66 -0.11
CA ALA A 19 2.75 -7.71 -0.82
C ALA A 19 2.04 -7.08 -2.03
N PHE A 20 1.20 -7.87 -2.72
CA PHE A 20 0.35 -7.39 -3.82
C PHE A 20 -0.70 -6.40 -3.31
N ILE A 21 -1.50 -6.82 -2.32
CA ILE A 21 -2.65 -6.04 -1.83
C ILE A 21 -2.18 -4.74 -1.20
N SER A 22 -1.11 -4.76 -0.39
CA SER A 22 -0.53 -3.56 0.20
C SER A 22 -0.17 -2.53 -0.87
N ALA A 23 0.61 -2.92 -1.88
CA ALA A 23 0.99 -2.01 -2.96
C ALA A 23 -0.21 -1.54 -3.79
N PHE A 24 -1.20 -2.39 -4.00
CA PHE A 24 -2.43 -2.08 -4.72
C PHE A 24 -3.29 -1.04 -3.99
N VAL A 25 -3.45 -1.17 -2.68
CA VAL A 25 -4.23 -0.22 -1.83
C VAL A 25 -3.52 1.13 -1.74
N ASP A 26 -2.21 1.12 -1.49
CA ASP A 26 -1.41 2.34 -1.39
C ASP A 26 -1.50 3.17 -2.67
N LEU A 27 -1.34 2.52 -3.82
CA LEU A 27 -1.48 3.16 -5.13
C LEU A 27 -2.93 3.58 -5.42
N GLY A 28 -3.89 2.77 -5.00
CA GLY A 28 -5.31 3.09 -5.16
C GLY A 28 -5.66 4.43 -4.53
N HIS A 29 -5.31 4.62 -3.25
CA HIS A 29 -5.51 5.91 -2.58
C HIS A 29 -4.79 7.06 -3.28
N LYS A 30 -3.51 6.87 -3.62
CA LYS A 30 -2.72 7.87 -4.34
C LYS A 30 -3.40 8.31 -5.63
N ILE A 31 -3.84 7.38 -6.46
CA ILE A 31 -4.47 7.66 -7.76
C ILE A 31 -5.79 8.42 -7.58
N ILE A 32 -6.59 8.07 -6.58
CA ILE A 32 -7.83 8.80 -6.28
C ILE A 32 -7.52 10.27 -5.95
N ILE A 33 -6.54 10.54 -5.09
CA ILE A 33 -6.11 11.91 -4.75
C ILE A 33 -5.57 12.64 -5.98
N GLN A 34 -4.71 12.00 -6.79
CA GLN A 34 -4.13 12.61 -7.99
C GLN A 34 -5.18 12.91 -9.05
N ASN A 35 -6.13 12.01 -9.27
CA ASN A 35 -7.22 12.24 -10.22
C ASN A 35 -8.16 13.36 -9.74
N THR A 36 -8.44 13.44 -8.43
CA THR A 36 -9.19 14.58 -7.86
C THR A 36 -8.48 15.91 -8.13
N ILE A 37 -7.17 15.98 -7.91
CA ILE A 37 -6.37 17.16 -8.22
C ILE A 37 -6.43 17.46 -9.72
N TYR A 38 -6.32 16.45 -10.57
CA TYR A 38 -6.34 16.61 -12.02
C TYR A 38 -7.66 17.17 -12.52
N LYS A 39 -8.79 16.83 -11.88
CA LYS A 39 -10.13 17.33 -12.25
C LYS A 39 -10.47 18.69 -11.66
N ALA A 40 -9.89 19.04 -10.49
CA ALA A 40 -10.22 20.27 -9.76
C ALA A 40 -9.30 21.45 -10.04
N TYR A 41 -8.07 21.19 -10.49
CA TYR A 41 -7.05 22.24 -10.69
C TYR A 41 -6.49 22.21 -12.10
N GLU A 42 -5.98 23.35 -12.55
CA GLU A 42 -5.36 23.50 -13.87
C GLU A 42 -3.96 24.17 -13.77
N GLY A 43 -3.18 24.01 -14.80
CA GLY A 43 -1.89 24.69 -14.98
C GLY A 43 -0.86 24.38 -13.90
N SER A 44 -0.22 25.43 -13.38
CA SER A 44 0.88 25.31 -12.42
C SER A 44 0.45 24.76 -11.05
N GLU A 45 -0.76 25.06 -10.62
CA GLU A 45 -1.29 24.59 -9.32
C GLU A 45 -1.51 23.08 -9.34
N GLN A 46 -2.11 22.55 -10.40
CA GLN A 46 -2.27 21.12 -10.62
C GLN A 46 -0.92 20.39 -10.58
N LEU A 47 0.07 20.90 -11.29
CA LEU A 47 1.41 20.32 -11.32
C LEU A 47 2.05 20.35 -9.93
N PHE A 48 1.97 21.46 -9.22
CA PHE A 48 2.53 21.62 -7.89
C PHE A 48 1.92 20.64 -6.88
N LEU A 49 0.59 20.53 -6.83
CA LEU A 49 -0.09 19.59 -5.94
C LEU A 49 0.26 18.12 -6.25
N ASN A 50 0.36 17.75 -7.54
CA ASN A 50 0.79 16.41 -7.92
C ASN A 50 2.23 16.09 -7.51
N VAL A 51 3.14 17.08 -7.57
CA VAL A 51 4.51 16.93 -7.05
C VAL A 51 4.47 16.71 -5.54
N ILE A 52 3.64 17.44 -4.79
CA ILE A 52 3.49 17.24 -3.35
C ILE A 52 2.95 15.85 -3.03
N VAL A 53 1.94 15.34 -3.74
CA VAL A 53 1.44 13.96 -3.52
C VAL A 53 2.57 12.94 -3.66
N ASN A 54 3.42 13.07 -4.68
CA ASN A 54 4.57 12.18 -4.85
C ASN A 54 5.59 12.35 -3.71
N ALA A 55 5.84 13.58 -3.27
CA ALA A 55 6.73 13.85 -2.14
C ALA A 55 6.18 13.29 -0.82
N LEU A 56 4.86 13.39 -0.57
CA LEU A 56 4.21 12.83 0.63
C LEU A 56 4.38 11.31 0.76
N ILE A 57 4.53 10.59 -0.35
CA ILE A 57 4.81 9.15 -0.32
C ILE A 57 6.29 8.87 -0.11
N LEU A 58 7.18 9.63 -0.77
CA LEU A 58 8.62 9.36 -0.75
C LEU A 58 9.29 9.86 0.53
N LEU A 59 8.87 11.00 1.05
CA LEU A 59 9.44 11.62 2.23
C LEU A 59 9.42 10.72 3.46
N PRO A 60 8.33 9.99 3.77
CA PRO A 60 8.32 9.05 4.88
C PRO A 60 9.38 7.95 4.78
N PHE A 61 9.71 7.47 3.58
CA PHE A 61 10.76 6.46 3.41
C PHE A 61 12.13 6.99 3.83
N ILE A 62 12.41 8.27 3.58
CA ILE A 62 13.65 8.93 4.02
C ILE A 62 13.65 9.10 5.54
N LEU A 63 12.54 9.63 6.10
CA LEU A 63 12.42 9.91 7.53
C LEU A 63 12.40 8.64 8.38
N MET A 64 11.77 7.57 7.89
CA MET A 64 11.60 6.32 8.61
C MET A 64 12.72 5.30 8.33
N LEU A 65 13.73 5.61 7.51
CA LEU A 65 14.78 4.68 7.13
C LEU A 65 15.44 4.01 8.34
N SER A 66 15.90 4.80 9.31
CA SER A 66 16.55 4.31 10.53
C SER A 66 15.56 3.68 11.53
N PRO A 67 14.43 4.32 11.89
CA PRO A 67 13.45 3.72 12.78
C PRO A 67 12.85 2.40 12.28
N SER A 68 12.56 2.31 10.98
CA SER A 68 11.97 1.09 10.39
C SER A 68 12.95 -0.08 10.35
N GLY A 69 14.23 0.19 10.07
CA GLY A 69 15.30 -0.81 10.16
C GLY A 69 15.44 -1.34 11.58
N PHE A 70 15.53 -0.45 12.57
CA PHE A 70 15.60 -0.83 13.98
C PHE A 70 14.40 -1.70 14.42
N LEU A 71 13.20 -1.35 14.03
CA LEU A 71 12.01 -2.14 14.34
C LEU A 71 12.08 -3.54 13.71
N ALA A 72 12.48 -3.62 12.43
CA ALA A 72 12.60 -4.88 11.71
C ALA A 72 13.67 -5.82 12.29
N ASP A 73 14.73 -5.27 12.91
CA ASP A 73 15.76 -6.06 13.57
C ASP A 73 15.34 -6.48 14.99
N LYS A 74 14.62 -5.62 15.72
CA LYS A 74 14.24 -5.87 17.11
C LYS A 74 13.06 -6.82 17.26
N TYR A 75 12.07 -6.77 16.37
CA TYR A 75 10.83 -7.53 16.49
C TYR A 75 10.69 -8.59 15.40
N PRO A 76 9.96 -9.70 15.67
CA PRO A 76 9.66 -10.69 14.66
C PRO A 76 8.91 -10.07 13.46
N LYS A 77 9.44 -10.26 12.27
CA LYS A 77 8.98 -9.59 11.05
C LYS A 77 7.51 -9.89 10.72
N ASN A 78 7.06 -11.12 11.02
CA ASN A 78 5.64 -11.49 10.87
C ASN A 78 4.71 -10.71 11.81
N ILE A 79 5.19 -10.28 12.99
CA ILE A 79 4.41 -9.45 13.93
C ILE A 79 4.30 -8.03 13.38
N ILE A 80 5.41 -7.44 12.93
CA ILE A 80 5.39 -6.11 12.33
C ILE A 80 4.45 -6.09 11.12
N MET A 81 4.52 -7.10 10.25
CA MET A 81 3.63 -7.21 9.10
C MET A 81 2.16 -7.28 9.51
N LYS A 82 1.81 -8.08 10.53
CA LYS A 82 0.43 -8.17 11.04
C LYS A 82 -0.07 -6.84 11.62
N ILE A 83 0.75 -6.17 12.41
CA ILE A 83 0.40 -4.85 12.98
C ILE A 83 0.21 -3.83 11.86
N SER A 84 1.11 -3.82 10.88
CA SER A 84 1.03 -2.93 9.72
C SER A 84 -0.26 -3.14 8.91
N THR A 85 -0.68 -4.39 8.68
CA THR A 85 -1.93 -4.65 7.94
C THR A 85 -3.17 -4.23 8.72
N ILE A 86 -3.20 -4.42 10.05
CA ILE A 86 -4.30 -3.92 10.90
C ILE A 86 -4.34 -2.38 10.85
N PHE A 87 -3.18 -1.75 10.96
CA PHE A 87 -3.10 -0.29 10.89
C PHE A 87 -3.55 0.23 9.52
N ASN A 88 -3.27 -0.50 8.43
CA ASN A 88 -3.75 -0.17 7.10
C ASN A 88 -5.29 -0.20 7.00
N VAL A 89 -5.97 -1.16 7.65
CA VAL A 89 -7.45 -1.16 7.72
C VAL A 89 -7.97 0.08 8.45
N ILE A 90 -7.33 0.48 9.56
CA ILE A 90 -7.72 1.69 10.29
C ILE A 90 -7.54 2.93 9.40
N LEU A 91 -6.39 3.05 8.73
CA LEU A 91 -6.11 4.18 7.83
C LEU A 91 -7.11 4.26 6.68
N THR A 92 -7.34 3.15 5.98
CA THR A 92 -8.29 3.13 4.85
C THR A 92 -9.72 3.40 5.30
N SER A 93 -10.10 3.01 6.53
CA SER A 93 -11.39 3.35 7.11
C SER A 93 -11.54 4.86 7.36
N ILE A 94 -10.51 5.51 7.91
CA ILE A 94 -10.51 6.96 8.10
C ILE A 94 -10.51 7.68 6.75
N ILE A 95 -9.71 7.23 5.80
CA ILE A 95 -9.67 7.77 4.43
C ILE A 95 -11.05 7.66 3.76
N CYS A 96 -11.73 6.54 3.92
CA CYS A 96 -13.09 6.35 3.41
C CYS A 96 -14.07 7.36 4.02
N ILE A 97 -13.99 7.62 5.33
CA ILE A 97 -14.79 8.66 6.00
C ILE A 97 -14.45 10.04 5.41
N CYS A 98 -13.18 10.35 5.17
CA CYS A 98 -12.77 11.60 4.52
C CYS A 98 -13.38 11.72 3.11
N TYR A 99 -13.46 10.63 2.34
CA TYR A 99 -14.06 10.65 1.02
C TYR A 99 -15.56 10.98 1.09
N TYR A 100 -16.32 10.28 1.93
CA TYR A 100 -17.76 10.52 2.09
C TYR A 100 -18.08 11.89 2.67
N SER A 101 -17.22 12.45 3.51
CA SER A 101 -17.37 13.82 4.04
C SER A 101 -16.90 14.92 3.08
N GLY A 102 -16.16 14.55 2.01
CA GLY A 102 -15.54 15.51 1.11
C GLY A 102 -14.31 16.20 1.72
N ALA A 103 -13.72 15.65 2.77
CA ALA A 103 -12.57 16.24 3.44
C ALA A 103 -11.28 15.99 2.66
N PHE A 104 -11.15 16.60 1.47
CA PHE A 104 -10.04 16.39 0.54
C PHE A 104 -8.67 16.61 1.20
N TRP A 105 -8.47 17.72 1.88
CA TRP A 105 -7.17 18.05 2.49
C TRP A 105 -6.76 17.06 3.60
N MET A 106 -7.74 16.51 4.33
CA MET A 106 -7.47 15.45 5.29
C MET A 106 -7.04 14.17 4.58
N ALA A 107 -7.78 13.74 3.54
CA ALA A 107 -7.40 12.57 2.73
C ALA A 107 -6.02 12.77 2.07
N PHE A 108 -5.71 13.96 1.62
CA PHE A 108 -4.40 14.34 1.07
C PHE A 108 -3.26 14.15 2.11
N ILE A 109 -3.47 14.59 3.35
CA ILE A 109 -2.48 14.40 4.43
C ILE A 109 -2.34 12.91 4.78
N PHE A 110 -3.42 12.12 4.72
CA PHE A 110 -3.35 10.68 4.95
C PHE A 110 -2.48 9.94 3.94
N THR A 111 -2.20 10.51 2.77
CA THR A 111 -1.20 9.98 1.83
C THR A 111 0.19 9.88 2.48
N PHE A 112 0.57 10.87 3.29
CA PHE A 112 1.83 10.84 4.05
C PHE A 112 1.83 9.74 5.12
N ILE A 113 0.72 9.58 5.83
CA ILE A 113 0.61 8.58 6.90
C ILE A 113 0.64 7.15 6.31
N MET A 114 -0.01 6.92 5.16
CA MET A 114 0.11 5.66 4.41
C MET A 114 1.55 5.41 3.96
N GLY A 115 2.22 6.42 3.42
CA GLY A 115 3.65 6.34 3.07
C GLY A 115 4.53 5.99 4.29
N ALA A 116 4.25 6.56 5.46
CA ALA A 116 4.99 6.24 6.70
C ALA A 116 4.74 4.79 7.14
N GLN A 117 3.50 4.31 7.06
CA GLN A 117 3.17 2.90 7.33
C GLN A 117 3.90 1.97 6.36
N ALA A 118 3.88 2.27 5.06
CA ALA A 118 4.58 1.50 4.04
C ALA A 118 6.11 1.49 4.26
N ALA A 119 6.69 2.60 4.71
CA ALA A 119 8.11 2.70 5.06
C ALA A 119 8.49 1.82 6.25
N ILE A 120 7.63 1.71 7.28
CA ILE A 120 7.83 0.81 8.43
C ILE A 120 7.68 -0.67 8.01
N TYR A 121 6.72 -0.96 7.15
CA TYR A 121 6.44 -2.31 6.66
C TYR A 121 7.57 -2.86 5.77
N SER A 122 8.19 -2.02 4.94
CA SER A 122 9.10 -2.40 3.87
C SER A 122 10.32 -3.23 4.33
N PRO A 123 11.12 -2.84 5.36
CA PRO A 123 12.25 -3.65 5.81
C PRO A 123 11.81 -5.02 6.36
N SER A 124 10.66 -5.07 7.03
CA SER A 124 10.10 -6.33 7.55
C SER A 124 9.68 -7.26 6.42
N LYS A 125 9.12 -6.74 5.33
CA LYS A 125 8.78 -7.50 4.12
C LYS A 125 10.01 -8.17 3.50
N TYR A 126 11.09 -7.41 3.27
CA TYR A 126 12.32 -7.96 2.70
C TYR A 126 13.10 -8.86 3.66
N GLY A 127 13.04 -8.59 4.96
CA GLY A 127 13.58 -9.49 5.97
C GLY A 127 12.82 -10.81 6.06
N PHE A 128 11.48 -10.76 5.99
CA PHE A 128 10.63 -11.94 6.08
C PHE A 128 10.85 -12.90 4.92
N ILE A 129 10.97 -12.42 3.66
CA ILE A 129 11.24 -13.30 2.52
C ILE A 129 12.59 -14.00 2.68
N LYS A 130 13.62 -13.31 3.18
CA LYS A 130 14.94 -13.91 3.44
C LYS A 130 14.84 -15.09 4.41
N GLU A 131 14.06 -14.93 5.49
CA GLU A 131 13.84 -15.99 6.48
C GLU A 131 12.96 -17.13 5.92
N LEU A 132 11.99 -16.80 5.07
CA LEU A 132 11.02 -17.74 4.51
C LEU A 132 11.65 -18.68 3.47
N VAL A 133 12.41 -18.13 2.53
CA VAL A 133 12.94 -18.91 1.39
C VAL A 133 14.37 -19.41 1.61
N GLY A 134 15.09 -18.83 2.57
CA GLY A 134 16.49 -19.15 2.85
C GLY A 134 17.44 -18.58 1.80
N LYS A 135 18.76 -18.86 1.99
CA LYS A 135 19.83 -18.30 1.16
C LYS A 135 19.75 -18.74 -0.30
N ASP A 136 19.37 -20.00 -0.54
CA ASP A 136 19.38 -20.62 -1.88
C ASP A 136 18.35 -19.98 -2.83
N PHE A 137 17.23 -19.50 -2.30
CA PHE A 137 16.15 -18.89 -3.09
C PHE A 137 15.99 -17.38 -2.88
N LEU A 138 16.94 -16.73 -2.18
CA LEU A 138 16.81 -15.31 -1.81
C LEU A 138 16.71 -14.39 -3.05
N ALA A 139 17.56 -14.59 -4.04
CA ALA A 139 17.55 -13.79 -5.26
C ALA A 139 16.22 -13.96 -6.02
N MET A 140 15.75 -15.21 -6.13
CA MET A 140 14.45 -15.50 -6.75
C MET A 140 13.29 -14.91 -5.94
N GLY A 141 13.33 -15.02 -4.61
CA GLY A 141 12.33 -14.45 -3.72
C GLY A 141 12.20 -12.93 -3.87
N ASN A 142 13.32 -12.22 -3.86
CA ASN A 142 13.33 -10.76 -4.08
C ASN A 142 12.82 -10.39 -5.48
N GLY A 143 13.22 -11.13 -6.51
CA GLY A 143 12.73 -10.93 -7.87
C GLY A 143 11.22 -11.09 -7.97
N VAL A 144 10.65 -12.15 -7.37
CA VAL A 144 9.21 -12.40 -7.39
C VAL A 144 8.44 -11.33 -6.61
N ILE A 145 8.93 -10.88 -5.43
CA ILE A 145 8.28 -9.80 -4.69
C ILE A 145 8.24 -8.52 -5.51
N ASN A 146 9.35 -8.15 -6.13
CA ASN A 146 9.42 -6.94 -6.95
C ASN A 146 8.49 -7.04 -8.16
N ALA A 147 8.45 -8.18 -8.84
CA ALA A 147 7.52 -8.41 -9.94
C ALA A 147 6.06 -8.31 -9.50
N VAL A 148 5.69 -8.95 -8.38
CA VAL A 148 4.34 -8.89 -7.80
C VAL A 148 3.99 -7.46 -7.41
N SER A 149 4.91 -6.70 -6.80
CA SER A 149 4.69 -5.30 -6.44
C SER A 149 4.48 -4.42 -7.67
N ILE A 150 5.26 -4.61 -8.74
CA ILE A 150 5.08 -3.87 -10.01
C ILE A 150 3.72 -4.16 -10.63
N VAL A 151 3.33 -5.44 -10.69
CA VAL A 151 2.00 -5.83 -11.22
C VAL A 151 0.88 -5.22 -10.38
N ALA A 152 1.02 -5.20 -9.04
CA ALA A 152 0.05 -4.58 -8.13
C ALA A 152 -0.07 -3.07 -8.36
N ILE A 153 1.06 -2.38 -8.54
CA ILE A 153 1.12 -0.96 -8.87
C ILE A 153 0.37 -0.68 -10.18
N LEU A 154 0.71 -1.40 -11.25
CA LEU A 154 0.07 -1.21 -12.56
C LEU A 154 -1.43 -1.53 -12.53
N ALA A 155 -1.81 -2.62 -11.85
CA ALA A 155 -3.21 -3.00 -11.66
C ALA A 155 -3.98 -1.95 -10.84
N GLY A 156 -3.38 -1.44 -9.75
CA GLY A 156 -3.96 -0.39 -8.92
C GLY A 156 -4.16 0.90 -9.72
N MET A 157 -3.14 1.36 -10.43
CA MET A 157 -3.25 2.54 -11.29
C MET A 157 -4.38 2.39 -12.32
N ALA A 158 -4.42 1.27 -13.05
CA ALA A 158 -5.42 1.05 -14.08
C ALA A 158 -6.84 0.95 -13.50
N LEU A 159 -7.03 0.10 -12.49
CA LEU A 159 -8.37 -0.16 -11.94
C LEU A 159 -8.93 1.06 -11.21
N PHE A 160 -8.14 1.73 -10.36
CA PHE A 160 -8.64 2.91 -9.64
C PHE A 160 -8.82 4.11 -10.55
N SER A 161 -7.99 4.28 -11.60
CA SER A 161 -8.19 5.36 -12.57
C SER A 161 -9.44 5.12 -13.42
N LEU A 162 -9.64 3.91 -13.93
CA LEU A 162 -10.85 3.58 -14.71
C LEU A 162 -12.12 3.67 -13.86
N SER A 163 -12.07 3.18 -12.61
CA SER A 163 -13.19 3.27 -11.69
C SER A 163 -13.50 4.72 -11.28
N PHE A 164 -12.47 5.55 -11.11
CA PHE A 164 -12.62 6.97 -10.86
C PHE A 164 -13.36 7.65 -12.02
N GLU A 165 -12.89 7.46 -13.25
CA GLU A 165 -13.54 8.05 -14.43
C GLU A 165 -14.99 7.55 -14.63
N SER A 166 -15.28 6.30 -14.28
CA SER A 166 -16.63 5.76 -14.38
C SER A 166 -17.62 6.34 -13.37
N LEU A 167 -17.14 6.81 -12.23
CA LEU A 167 -17.95 7.44 -11.18
C LEU A 167 -18.03 8.95 -11.34
N TYR A 168 -17.01 9.59 -11.91
CA TYR A 168 -16.92 11.02 -12.06
C TYR A 168 -17.85 11.55 -13.16
N SER A 169 -18.81 12.43 -12.80
CA SER A 169 -19.86 12.93 -13.72
C SER A 169 -19.51 14.23 -14.45
N SER A 170 -18.31 14.79 -14.26
CA SER A 170 -17.88 16.10 -14.79
C SER A 170 -18.77 17.31 -14.42
N THR A 171 -19.72 17.14 -13.54
CA THR A 171 -20.62 18.20 -13.06
C THR A 171 -19.95 19.06 -11.98
N TYR A 172 -18.98 18.46 -11.27
CA TYR A 172 -18.32 19.05 -10.12
C TYR A 172 -16.87 19.43 -10.45
N ASN A 173 -16.46 20.62 -9.99
CA ASN A 173 -15.11 21.17 -10.19
C ASN A 173 -14.36 21.42 -8.86
N GLN A 174 -15.02 21.19 -7.71
CA GLN A 174 -14.40 21.35 -6.40
C GLN A 174 -13.92 20.00 -5.86
N THR A 175 -12.75 19.99 -5.24
CA THR A 175 -12.14 18.77 -4.67
C THR A 175 -13.06 18.00 -3.75
N ASP A 176 -13.85 18.71 -2.93
CA ASP A 176 -14.72 18.14 -1.91
C ASP A 176 -15.91 17.39 -2.53
N GLU A 177 -16.45 17.96 -3.61
CA GLU A 177 -17.59 17.36 -4.33
C GLU A 177 -17.14 16.16 -5.16
N ILE A 178 -16.03 16.30 -5.88
CA ILE A 178 -15.42 15.21 -6.66
C ILE A 178 -15.12 14.02 -5.74
N LEU A 179 -14.53 14.30 -4.57
CA LEU A 179 -14.16 13.25 -3.62
C LEU A 179 -15.39 12.50 -3.08
N LYS A 180 -16.50 13.20 -2.83
CA LYS A 180 -17.78 12.57 -2.44
C LYS A 180 -18.35 11.67 -3.54
N GLU A 181 -18.25 12.10 -4.78
CA GLU A 181 -18.74 11.33 -5.92
C GLU A 181 -17.98 9.99 -6.07
N VAL A 182 -16.67 10.02 -5.89
CA VAL A 182 -15.82 8.82 -5.98
C VAL A 182 -15.66 8.09 -4.64
N ALA A 183 -16.36 8.51 -3.58
CA ALA A 183 -16.26 7.93 -2.23
C ALA A 183 -16.48 6.40 -2.17
N PRO A 184 -17.27 5.74 -3.03
CA PRO A 184 -17.37 4.28 -3.04
C PRO A 184 -16.03 3.57 -3.24
N LEU A 185 -15.03 4.22 -3.86
CA LEU A 185 -13.68 3.65 -3.99
C LEU A 185 -12.99 3.48 -2.64
N GLY A 186 -13.35 4.28 -1.64
CA GLY A 186 -12.88 4.12 -0.26
C GLY A 186 -13.30 2.77 0.35
N ILE A 187 -14.51 2.29 0.03
CA ILE A 187 -14.99 0.97 0.48
C ILE A 187 -14.13 -0.13 -0.16
N VAL A 188 -13.76 0.03 -1.43
CA VAL A 188 -12.89 -0.93 -2.14
C VAL A 188 -11.52 -1.01 -1.44
N LEU A 189 -10.94 0.13 -1.02
CA LEU A 189 -9.68 0.16 -0.26
C LEU A 189 -9.82 -0.61 1.06
N ILE A 190 -10.90 -0.41 1.82
CA ILE A 190 -11.15 -1.13 3.08
C ILE A 190 -11.27 -2.64 2.83
N LEU A 191 -12.03 -3.05 1.83
CA LEU A 191 -12.22 -4.48 1.53
C LEU A 191 -10.90 -5.17 1.22
N PHE A 192 -10.05 -4.56 0.39
CA PHE A 192 -8.72 -5.11 0.10
C PHE A 192 -7.83 -5.12 1.33
N SER A 193 -7.83 -4.07 2.16
CA SER A 193 -7.08 -4.06 3.42
C SER A 193 -7.56 -5.14 4.41
N CYS A 194 -8.85 -5.44 4.47
CA CYS A 194 -9.37 -6.56 5.27
C CYS A 194 -8.88 -7.92 4.74
N ILE A 195 -8.86 -8.09 3.42
CA ILE A 195 -8.31 -9.31 2.79
C ILE A 195 -6.80 -9.43 3.10
N GLU A 196 -6.07 -8.32 3.11
CA GLU A 196 -4.66 -8.27 3.49
C GLU A 196 -4.45 -8.79 4.91
N VAL A 197 -5.24 -8.33 5.89
CA VAL A 197 -5.22 -8.83 7.27
C VAL A 197 -5.47 -10.34 7.31
N PHE A 198 -6.47 -10.84 6.59
CA PHE A 198 -6.76 -12.27 6.54
C PHE A 198 -5.55 -13.11 6.11
N PHE A 199 -4.82 -12.68 5.09
CA PHE A 199 -3.60 -13.37 4.67
C PHE A 199 -2.44 -13.17 5.65
N ALA A 200 -2.31 -12.01 6.30
CA ALA A 200 -1.28 -11.75 7.30
C ALA A 200 -1.36 -12.72 8.49
N TRP A 201 -2.57 -13.12 8.89
CA TRP A 201 -2.75 -14.11 9.95
C TRP A 201 -2.32 -15.52 9.56
N ARG A 202 -2.20 -15.81 8.26
CA ARG A 202 -1.71 -17.08 7.73
C ARG A 202 -0.19 -17.16 7.57
N LEU A 203 0.53 -16.07 7.88
CA LEU A 203 2.00 -16.07 7.84
C LEU A 203 2.57 -16.98 8.93
N PRO A 204 3.57 -17.83 8.57
CA PRO A 204 4.25 -18.66 9.55
C PRO A 204 5.05 -17.83 10.55
N LYS A 205 5.21 -18.35 11.77
CA LYS A 205 6.17 -17.83 12.73
C LYS A 205 7.55 -18.39 12.34
N LEU A 206 8.42 -17.52 11.87
CA LEU A 206 9.80 -17.89 11.54
C LEU A 206 10.70 -17.59 12.74
N LYS A 207 11.76 -18.39 12.92
CA LYS A 207 12.81 -18.08 13.89
C LYS A 207 13.62 -16.92 13.33
N GLN A 208 13.82 -15.88 14.15
CA GLN A 208 14.77 -14.82 13.80
C GLN A 208 16.15 -15.45 13.60
N THR A 209 16.69 -15.33 12.42
CA THR A 209 18.11 -15.65 12.16
C THR A 209 18.90 -14.40 12.47
N ASN A 210 19.57 -14.42 13.62
CA ASN A 210 20.61 -13.42 13.96
C ASN A 210 21.73 -13.45 12.92
#